data_443555382f3cacb5bcf1841041706ee4
#
_entry.id   443555382f3cacb5bcf1841041706ee4
#
_cell.length_a   1.000
_cell.length_b   1.000
_cell.length_c   1.000
_cell.angle_alpha   90.00
_cell.angle_beta   90.00
_cell.angle_gamma   90.00
#
_symmetry.space_group_name_H-M   'P 1'
#
loop_
_entity.id
_entity.type
_entity.pdbx_description
1 polymer ?
#
loop_
_entity_poly.entity_id
_entity_poly.type
_entity_poly.pdbx_seq_one_letter_code
_entity_poly.pdbx_strand_id
1 'polypeptide(L)'
;MAENLIEIKDLHVIYRTDDDEIYALNGVNLNVETGKTLGLVGETGAGKTTTALSIMGLLPDRVGFVKGGEINFEGKNLLKFSEAEMRLLRGNDISMIFQDPMTSLNPIHTVGEQIAEVLKLHYPELSKNDLEARVGEMLEMVGIPADRKGEYPHQFSGGMKQRIIIAIALACNPKLLLADEPTTALDVTXXXXXXXXXXXXD
;
A
#
# COMPACT_ATOMS: atom_id res chain seq x y z
N MET A 1 20.37 11.41 13.97
CA MET A 1 18.93 11.74 13.86
C MET A 1 18.29 10.75 12.89
N ALA A 2 17.13 10.19 13.29
CA ALA A 2 16.44 9.26 12.42
C ALA A 2 15.97 9.99 11.15
N GLU A 3 16.18 9.37 10.02
CA GLU A 3 15.84 9.95 8.73
C GLU A 3 14.37 9.70 8.43
N ASN A 4 13.65 10.74 8.04
CA ASN A 4 12.25 10.60 7.64
C ASN A 4 12.16 9.85 6.32
N LEU A 5 11.36 8.78 6.31
CA LEU A 5 11.07 8.06 5.08
C LEU A 5 10.12 8.87 4.22
N ILE A 6 9.05 9.38 4.83
CA ILE A 6 8.12 10.26 4.14
C ILE A 6 7.79 11.45 5.04
N GLU A 7 7.68 12.61 4.42
CA GLU A 7 7.37 13.86 5.10
C GLU A 7 6.38 14.65 4.28
N ILE A 8 5.21 14.89 4.86
CA ILE A 8 4.15 15.68 4.23
C ILE A 8 4.13 17.04 4.92
N LYS A 9 4.23 18.10 4.14
CA LYS A 9 4.24 19.47 4.64
C LYS A 9 3.11 20.29 4.02
N ASP A 10 2.22 20.77 4.84
CA ASP A 10 1.16 21.72 4.47
C ASP A 10 0.39 21.27 3.22
N LEU A 11 -0.03 20.01 3.20
CA LEU A 11 -0.69 19.43 2.03
C LEU A 11 -2.14 19.86 1.94
N HIS A 12 -2.51 20.42 0.80
CA HIS A 12 -3.88 20.83 0.50
C HIS A 12 -4.37 20.08 -0.72
N VAL A 13 -5.52 19.41 -0.58
CA VAL A 13 -6.13 18.64 -1.66
C VAL A 13 -7.61 18.99 -1.73
N ILE A 14 -8.11 19.26 -2.92
CA ILE A 14 -9.53 19.50 -3.13
C ILE A 14 -10.13 18.39 -4.01
N TYR A 15 -11.43 18.20 -3.83
CA TYR A 15 -12.25 17.46 -4.78
C TYR A 15 -13.19 18.46 -5.45
N ARG A 16 -13.21 18.42 -6.76
CA ARG A 16 -14.02 19.33 -7.58
C ARG A 16 -15.26 18.59 -8.07
N THR A 17 -16.41 19.20 -7.84
CA THR A 17 -17.68 18.74 -8.40
C THR A 17 -18.15 19.77 -9.41
N ASP A 18 -19.28 19.50 -10.06
CA ASP A 18 -19.82 20.42 -11.06
C ASP A 18 -20.14 21.80 -10.44
N ASP A 19 -20.49 21.82 -9.17
CA ASP A 19 -20.98 23.03 -8.51
C ASP A 19 -20.02 23.61 -7.46
N ASP A 20 -19.01 22.86 -7.02
CA ASP A 20 -18.22 23.30 -5.88
C ASP A 20 -16.83 22.68 -5.83
N GLU A 21 -15.99 23.23 -4.97
CA GLU A 21 -14.69 22.65 -4.62
C GLU A 21 -14.69 22.40 -3.12
N ILE A 22 -14.38 21.18 -2.74
CA ILE A 22 -14.38 20.76 -1.34
C ILE A 22 -12.95 20.41 -0.94
N TYR A 23 -12.47 21.03 0.17
CA TYR A 23 -11.15 20.69 0.71
C TYR A 23 -11.22 19.36 1.43
N ALA A 24 -10.59 18.35 0.85
CA ALA A 24 -10.44 17.06 1.50
C ALA A 24 -9.28 17.08 2.48
N LEU A 25 -8.21 17.82 2.14
CA LEU A 25 -7.08 18.05 3.03
C LEU A 25 -6.79 19.55 3.05
N ASN A 26 -6.60 20.09 4.23
CA ASN A 26 -6.41 21.54 4.41
C ASN A 26 -5.23 21.82 5.33
N GLY A 27 -4.02 21.62 4.80
CA GLY A 27 -2.79 21.89 5.53
C GLY A 27 -2.31 20.73 6.39
N VAL A 28 -2.31 19.53 5.84
CA VAL A 28 -1.90 18.32 6.58
C VAL A 28 -0.38 18.27 6.69
N ASN A 29 0.10 18.03 7.91
CA ASN A 29 1.51 17.81 8.20
C ASN A 29 1.67 16.44 8.85
N LEU A 30 2.62 15.66 8.35
CA LEU A 30 2.76 14.28 8.75
C LEU A 30 4.18 13.80 8.39
N ASN A 31 4.78 13.01 9.26
CA ASN A 31 6.05 12.39 8.89
C ASN A 31 6.18 11.01 9.49
N VAL A 32 6.85 10.12 8.77
CA VAL A 32 7.14 8.77 9.22
C VAL A 32 8.63 8.53 9.07
N GLU A 33 9.29 8.19 10.17
CA GLU A 33 10.70 7.84 10.17
C GLU A 33 10.90 6.45 9.57
N THR A 34 12.06 6.24 8.98
CA THR A 34 12.42 4.93 8.45
C THR A 34 12.33 3.87 9.56
N GLY A 35 11.64 2.78 9.27
CA GLY A 35 11.47 1.68 10.22
C GLY A 35 10.39 1.89 11.27
N LYS A 36 9.63 2.97 11.16
CA LYS A 36 8.56 3.28 12.12
C LYS A 36 7.19 3.11 11.48
N THR A 37 6.19 2.92 12.33
CA THR A 37 4.79 2.83 11.93
C THR A 37 4.05 4.05 12.49
N LEU A 38 3.20 4.63 11.66
CA LEU A 38 2.34 5.73 12.08
C LEU A 38 0.89 5.33 11.82
N GLY A 39 0.06 5.41 12.84
CA GLY A 39 -1.36 5.18 12.70
C GLY A 39 -2.10 6.50 12.50
N LEU A 40 -2.95 6.57 11.48
CA LEU A 40 -3.86 7.69 11.27
C LEU A 40 -5.22 7.26 11.77
N VAL A 41 -5.63 7.82 12.88
CA VAL A 41 -6.90 7.47 13.54
C VAL A 41 -7.91 8.57 13.28
N GLY A 42 -9.14 8.17 13.06
CA GLY A 42 -10.23 9.11 12.84
C GLY A 42 -11.43 8.39 12.24
N GLU A 43 -12.55 9.08 12.23
CA GLU A 43 -13.76 8.54 11.61
C GLU A 43 -13.50 8.25 10.14
N THR A 44 -14.20 7.23 9.61
CA THR A 44 -14.16 6.90 8.19
C THR A 44 -14.40 8.16 7.39
N GLY A 45 -13.34 8.75 6.95
CA GLY A 45 -13.41 10.01 6.27
C GLY A 45 -12.49 10.06 5.10
N ALA A 46 -12.77 11.01 4.24
CA ALA A 46 -12.03 11.19 3.02
C ALA A 46 -10.55 11.52 3.27
N GLY A 47 -10.23 12.05 4.46
CA GLY A 47 -8.87 12.54 4.73
C GLY A 47 -7.80 11.47 4.72
N LYS A 48 -8.07 10.31 5.34
CA LYS A 48 -7.08 9.22 5.39
C LYS A 48 -6.83 8.64 4.00
N THR A 49 -7.90 8.31 3.30
CA THR A 49 -7.83 7.77 1.95
C THR A 49 -7.22 8.80 0.99
N THR A 50 -7.62 10.05 1.09
CA THR A 50 -7.10 11.13 0.25
C THR A 50 -5.59 11.30 0.46
N THR A 51 -5.12 11.22 1.70
CA THR A 51 -3.68 11.31 1.99
C THR A 51 -2.93 10.17 1.30
N ALA A 52 -3.42 8.94 1.44
CA ALA A 52 -2.79 7.77 0.81
C ALA A 52 -2.79 7.89 -0.73
N LEU A 53 -3.92 8.29 -1.31
CA LEU A 53 -4.02 8.47 -2.76
C LEU A 53 -3.10 9.58 -3.25
N SER A 54 -2.94 10.65 -2.46
CA SER A 54 -2.04 11.75 -2.80
C SER A 54 -0.59 11.28 -2.85
N ILE A 55 -0.18 10.47 -1.86
CA ILE A 55 1.17 9.90 -1.83
C ILE A 55 1.41 9.04 -3.07
N MET A 56 0.42 8.22 -3.43
CA MET A 56 0.52 7.31 -4.56
C MET A 56 0.36 8.00 -5.93
N GLY A 57 -0.06 9.25 -5.93
CA GLY A 57 -0.36 9.94 -7.19
C GLY A 57 -1.60 9.37 -7.89
N LEU A 58 -2.56 8.88 -7.12
CA LEU A 58 -3.75 8.19 -7.63
C LEU A 58 -5.05 8.91 -7.32
N LEU A 59 -5.00 10.22 -7.07
CA LEU A 59 -6.23 11.00 -6.92
C LEU A 59 -7.08 10.87 -8.18
N PRO A 60 -8.42 10.81 -8.03
CA PRO A 60 -9.28 10.64 -9.21
C PRO A 60 -9.06 11.75 -10.22
N ASP A 61 -8.87 11.35 -11.48
CA ASP A 61 -8.60 12.28 -12.57
C ASP A 61 -9.76 13.27 -12.74
N ARG A 62 -9.43 14.53 -12.97
CA ARG A 62 -10.38 15.62 -13.16
C ARG A 62 -11.24 15.96 -11.93
N VAL A 63 -11.06 15.23 -10.84
CA VAL A 63 -11.86 15.41 -9.63
C VAL A 63 -10.95 15.81 -8.46
N GLY A 64 -9.83 15.12 -8.28
CA GLY A 64 -8.92 15.36 -7.17
C GLY A 64 -7.70 16.16 -7.59
N PHE A 65 -7.41 17.25 -6.89
CA PHE A 65 -6.30 18.13 -7.23
C PHE A 65 -5.49 18.50 -5.99
N VAL A 66 -4.16 18.43 -6.11
CA VAL A 66 -3.28 18.98 -5.07
C VAL A 66 -3.16 20.47 -5.31
N LYS A 67 -3.53 21.26 -4.29
CA LYS A 67 -3.49 22.73 -4.38
C LYS A 67 -2.26 23.34 -3.75
N GLY A 68 -1.53 22.58 -2.93
CA GLY A 68 -0.33 23.09 -2.29
C GLY A 68 0.31 22.09 -1.38
N GLY A 69 1.53 22.39 -0.97
CA GLY A 69 2.26 21.56 -0.04
C GLY A 69 3.31 20.70 -0.72
N GLU A 70 3.86 19.79 0.05
CA GLU A 70 4.91 18.87 -0.40
C GLU A 70 4.67 17.48 0.14
N ILE A 71 5.06 16.49 -0.64
CA ILE A 71 5.14 15.10 -0.19
C ILE A 71 6.55 14.63 -0.51
N ASN A 72 7.41 14.60 0.49
CA ASN A 72 8.82 14.24 0.31
C ASN A 72 9.04 12.80 0.72
N PHE A 73 9.43 11.96 -0.23
CA PHE A 73 9.78 10.56 0.00
C PHE A 73 11.28 10.42 -0.20
N GLU A 74 11.98 10.05 0.85
CA GLU A 74 13.45 10.00 0.86
C GLU A 74 14.05 11.29 0.32
N GLY A 75 13.47 12.42 0.72
CA GLY A 75 13.97 13.74 0.37
C GLY A 75 13.55 14.27 -1.00
N LYS A 76 12.76 13.51 -1.76
CA LYS A 76 12.33 13.92 -3.10
C LYS A 76 10.83 14.18 -3.11
N ASN A 77 10.41 15.34 -3.60
CA ASN A 77 8.99 15.72 -3.63
C ASN A 77 8.25 14.94 -4.72
N LEU A 78 7.40 14.01 -4.29
CA LEU A 78 6.63 13.17 -5.20
C LEU A 78 5.65 13.96 -6.08
N LEU A 79 5.24 15.15 -5.63
CA LEU A 79 4.33 15.99 -6.42
C LEU A 79 4.97 16.49 -7.71
N LYS A 80 6.31 16.42 -7.80
CA LYS A 80 7.06 16.83 -9.00
C LYS A 80 7.43 15.65 -9.90
N PHE A 81 7.04 14.43 -9.50
CA PHE A 81 7.35 13.24 -10.28
C PHE A 81 6.42 13.12 -11.49
N SER A 82 6.95 12.64 -12.60
CA SER A 82 6.16 12.28 -13.77
C SER A 82 5.40 10.99 -13.49
N GLU A 83 4.40 10.68 -14.30
CA GLU A 83 3.67 9.42 -14.18
C GLU A 83 4.60 8.22 -14.36
N ALA A 84 5.57 8.32 -15.26
CA ALA A 84 6.55 7.25 -15.46
C ALA A 84 7.37 7.01 -14.19
N GLU A 85 7.80 8.09 -13.53
CA GLU A 85 8.55 7.99 -12.28
C GLU A 85 7.69 7.39 -11.16
N MET A 86 6.41 7.82 -11.07
CA MET A 86 5.49 7.28 -10.07
C MET A 86 5.22 5.79 -10.28
N ARG A 87 5.15 5.33 -11.53
CA ARG A 87 4.97 3.92 -11.83
C ARG A 87 6.10 3.07 -11.30
N LEU A 88 7.33 3.58 -11.37
CA LEU A 88 8.49 2.85 -10.83
C LEU A 88 8.44 2.73 -9.32
N LEU A 89 7.83 3.73 -8.65
CA LEU A 89 7.70 3.69 -7.18
C LEU A 89 6.58 2.77 -6.71
N ARG A 90 5.45 2.79 -7.43
CA ARG A 90 4.28 2.01 -7.02
C ARG A 90 4.57 0.53 -7.10
N GLY A 91 4.24 -0.18 -6.00
CA GLY A 91 4.45 -1.62 -5.91
C GLY A 91 5.90 -2.03 -5.69
N ASN A 92 6.83 -1.10 -5.81
CA ASN A 92 8.25 -1.38 -5.58
C ASN A 92 8.70 -0.73 -4.25
N ASP A 93 8.74 0.59 -4.20
CA ASP A 93 9.13 1.31 -2.98
C ASP A 93 7.93 1.63 -2.10
N ILE A 94 6.77 1.88 -2.70
CA ILE A 94 5.53 2.22 -1.98
C ILE A 94 4.42 1.28 -2.44
N SER A 95 3.80 0.60 -1.50
CA SER A 95 2.65 -0.28 -1.77
C SER A 95 1.43 0.20 -1.01
N MET A 96 0.24 -0.10 -1.54
CA MET A 96 -1.00 0.28 -0.90
C MET A 96 -1.96 -0.91 -0.83
N ILE A 97 -2.57 -1.08 0.34
CA ILE A 97 -3.62 -2.08 0.56
C ILE A 97 -4.95 -1.33 0.64
N PHE A 98 -5.84 -1.64 -0.28
CA PHE A 98 -7.16 -0.99 -0.35
C PHE A 98 -8.14 -1.63 0.63
N GLN A 99 -9.18 -0.88 0.96
CA GLN A 99 -10.16 -1.24 1.98
C GLN A 99 -10.91 -2.53 1.65
N ASP A 100 -11.23 -2.77 0.38
CA ASP A 100 -12.04 -3.93 -0.02
C ASP A 100 -11.17 -5.05 -0.60
N PRO A 101 -10.87 -6.09 0.21
CA PRO A 101 -10.04 -7.20 -0.28
C PRO A 101 -10.73 -8.09 -1.30
N MET A 102 -12.07 -8.01 -1.41
CA MET A 102 -12.82 -8.90 -2.29
C MET A 102 -12.56 -8.61 -3.76
N THR A 103 -12.15 -7.38 -4.09
CA THR A 103 -11.92 -6.97 -5.47
C THR A 103 -10.45 -7.00 -5.88
N SER A 104 -9.55 -7.26 -4.93
CA SER A 104 -8.10 -7.16 -5.18
C SER A 104 -7.48 -8.47 -5.66
N LEU A 105 -8.11 -9.61 -5.39
CA LEU A 105 -7.61 -10.91 -5.82
C LEU A 105 -8.33 -11.36 -7.07
N ASN A 106 -7.57 -11.84 -8.05
CA ASN A 106 -8.13 -12.37 -9.29
C ASN A 106 -8.68 -13.78 -9.04
N PRO A 107 -9.98 -14.01 -9.21
CA PRO A 107 -10.57 -15.30 -8.86
C PRO A 107 -10.17 -16.46 -9.76
N ILE A 108 -9.60 -16.19 -10.94
CA ILE A 108 -9.26 -17.26 -11.88
C ILE A 108 -7.81 -17.73 -11.73
N HIS A 109 -7.03 -17.11 -10.83
CA HIS A 109 -5.64 -17.53 -10.57
C HIS A 109 -5.50 -17.97 -9.12
N THR A 110 -4.61 -18.94 -8.90
CA THR A 110 -4.32 -19.38 -7.53
C THR A 110 -3.61 -18.25 -6.78
N VAL A 111 -3.66 -18.31 -5.45
CA VAL A 111 -3.01 -17.27 -4.64
C VAL A 111 -1.49 -17.32 -4.85
N GLY A 112 -0.92 -18.50 -5.02
CA GLY A 112 0.50 -18.64 -5.29
C GLY A 112 0.90 -18.01 -6.63
N GLU A 113 0.07 -18.18 -7.66
CA GLU A 113 0.32 -17.56 -8.97
C GLU A 113 0.35 -16.05 -8.87
N GLN A 114 -0.54 -15.48 -8.07
CA GLN A 114 -0.64 -14.04 -7.93
C GLN A 114 0.57 -13.46 -7.18
N ILE A 115 1.03 -14.14 -6.15
CA ILE A 115 2.25 -13.74 -5.44
C ILE A 115 3.46 -13.88 -6.37
N ALA A 116 3.53 -15.00 -7.10
CA ALA A 116 4.63 -15.27 -8.01
C ALA A 116 4.74 -14.22 -9.11
N GLU A 117 3.60 -13.76 -9.63
CA GLU A 117 3.57 -12.73 -10.67
C GLU A 117 4.28 -11.46 -10.22
N VAL A 118 3.97 -11.01 -9.00
CA VAL A 118 4.60 -9.81 -8.45
C VAL A 118 6.09 -10.03 -8.24
N LEU A 119 6.47 -11.18 -7.69
CA LEU A 119 7.89 -11.51 -7.48
C LEU A 119 8.66 -11.55 -8.79
N LYS A 120 8.08 -12.11 -9.85
CA LYS A 120 8.73 -12.17 -11.17
C LYS A 120 8.98 -10.77 -11.73
N LEU A 121 8.02 -9.86 -11.54
CA LEU A 121 8.17 -8.50 -12.02
C LEU A 121 9.33 -7.78 -11.35
N HIS A 122 9.52 -8.00 -10.07
CA HIS A 122 10.52 -7.26 -9.29
C HIS A 122 11.84 -8.01 -9.12
N TYR A 123 11.82 -9.33 -9.26
CA TYR A 123 13.02 -10.18 -9.12
C TYR A 123 13.07 -11.17 -10.28
N PRO A 124 13.26 -10.68 -11.51
CA PRO A 124 13.23 -11.57 -12.69
C PRO A 124 14.35 -12.60 -12.73
N GLU A 125 15.38 -12.44 -11.91
CA GLU A 125 16.52 -13.34 -11.83
C GLU A 125 16.25 -14.60 -11.01
N LEU A 126 15.13 -14.65 -10.28
CA LEU A 126 14.82 -15.82 -9.44
C LEU A 126 14.60 -17.07 -10.29
N SER A 127 15.22 -18.17 -9.89
CA SER A 127 14.95 -19.46 -10.52
C SER A 127 13.54 -19.92 -10.17
N LYS A 128 13.03 -20.91 -10.90
CA LYS A 128 11.70 -21.45 -10.61
C LYS A 128 11.60 -21.96 -9.18
N ASN A 129 12.63 -22.68 -8.72
CA ASN A 129 12.64 -23.24 -7.37
C ASN A 129 12.71 -22.15 -6.31
N ASP A 130 13.52 -21.12 -6.54
CA ASP A 130 13.62 -20.00 -5.61
C ASP A 130 12.31 -19.20 -5.54
N LEU A 131 11.66 -19.04 -6.70
CA LEU A 131 10.37 -18.37 -6.78
C LEU A 131 9.31 -19.12 -5.98
N GLU A 132 9.24 -20.45 -6.16
CA GLU A 132 8.31 -21.32 -5.42
C GLU A 132 8.54 -21.22 -3.91
N ALA A 133 9.82 -21.26 -3.51
CA ALA A 133 10.19 -21.16 -2.11
C ALA A 133 9.79 -19.80 -1.53
N ARG A 134 10.02 -18.75 -2.30
CA ARG A 134 9.69 -17.37 -1.86
C ARG A 134 8.19 -17.19 -1.72
N VAL A 135 7.40 -17.74 -2.63
CA VAL A 135 5.93 -17.71 -2.54
C VAL A 135 5.47 -18.36 -1.23
N GLY A 136 6.04 -19.54 -0.92
CA GLY A 136 5.71 -20.22 0.33
C GLY A 136 6.06 -19.39 1.56
N GLU A 137 7.24 -18.78 1.56
CA GLU A 137 7.67 -17.92 2.66
C GLU A 137 6.72 -16.74 2.86
N MET A 138 6.27 -16.12 1.77
CA MET A 138 5.35 -14.98 1.84
C MET A 138 4.03 -15.39 2.47
N LEU A 139 3.49 -16.56 2.11
CA LEU A 139 2.25 -17.07 2.70
C LEU A 139 2.44 -17.37 4.19
N GLU A 140 3.53 -18.05 4.54
CA GLU A 140 3.81 -18.38 5.94
C GLU A 140 3.94 -17.12 6.79
N MET A 141 4.53 -16.07 6.23
CA MET A 141 4.71 -14.80 6.93
C MET A 141 3.39 -14.19 7.36
N VAL A 142 2.33 -14.42 6.59
CA VAL A 142 0.99 -13.90 6.96
C VAL A 142 0.11 -15.00 7.58
N GLY A 143 0.70 -16.10 8.02
CA GLY A 143 -0.01 -17.14 8.76
C GLY A 143 -0.81 -18.10 7.92
N ILE A 144 -0.49 -18.22 6.63
CA ILE A 144 -1.15 -19.17 5.73
C ILE A 144 -0.15 -20.27 5.36
N PRO A 145 -0.51 -21.54 5.53
CA PRO A 145 0.43 -22.62 5.22
C PRO A 145 0.86 -22.58 3.75
N ALA A 146 2.14 -22.79 3.52
CA ALA A 146 2.73 -22.73 2.16
C ALA A 146 2.09 -23.72 1.20
N ASP A 147 1.61 -24.88 1.70
CA ASP A 147 1.00 -25.88 0.84
C ASP A 147 -0.35 -25.46 0.26
N ARG A 148 -0.93 -24.36 0.76
CA ARG A 148 -2.17 -23.82 0.22
C ARG A 148 -1.98 -22.89 -0.98
N LYS A 149 -0.75 -22.73 -1.46
CA LYS A 149 -0.46 -21.82 -2.59
C LYS A 149 -1.20 -22.19 -3.87
N GLY A 150 -1.60 -23.46 -4.02
CA GLY A 150 -2.34 -23.94 -5.19
C GLY A 150 -3.83 -23.71 -5.12
N GLU A 151 -4.34 -23.08 -4.05
CA GLU A 151 -5.76 -22.84 -3.89
C GLU A 151 -6.17 -21.49 -4.48
N TYR A 152 -7.45 -21.37 -4.78
CA TYR A 152 -8.02 -20.16 -5.39
C TYR A 152 -8.60 -19.24 -4.30
N PRO A 153 -8.77 -17.93 -4.62
CA PRO A 153 -9.28 -17.00 -3.60
C PRO A 153 -10.60 -17.42 -2.93
N HIS A 154 -11.52 -18.04 -3.67
CA HIS A 154 -12.81 -18.45 -3.09
C HIS A 154 -12.69 -19.53 -2.01
N GLN A 155 -11.53 -20.19 -1.92
CA GLN A 155 -11.28 -21.22 -0.92
C GLN A 155 -10.81 -20.66 0.43
N PHE A 156 -10.68 -19.33 0.52
CA PHE A 156 -10.18 -18.66 1.72
C PHE A 156 -11.26 -17.76 2.33
N SER A 157 -11.22 -17.61 3.65
CA SER A 157 -12.10 -16.66 4.34
C SER A 157 -11.72 -15.22 4.00
N GLY A 158 -12.58 -14.27 4.34
CA GLY A 158 -12.31 -12.86 4.09
C GLY A 158 -11.02 -12.38 4.78
N GLY A 159 -10.83 -12.80 6.03
CA GLY A 159 -9.62 -12.45 6.76
C GLY A 159 -8.36 -13.05 6.13
N MET A 160 -8.46 -14.28 5.64
CA MET A 160 -7.33 -14.94 4.96
C MET A 160 -7.04 -14.26 3.62
N LYS A 161 -8.08 -13.86 2.88
CA LYS A 161 -7.90 -13.11 1.63
C LYS A 161 -7.15 -11.80 1.90
N GLN A 162 -7.50 -11.11 2.98
CA GLN A 162 -6.81 -9.88 3.35
C GLN A 162 -5.34 -10.14 3.64
N ARG A 163 -5.03 -11.22 4.34
CA ARG A 163 -3.63 -11.59 4.61
C ARG A 163 -2.88 -11.88 3.32
N ILE A 164 -3.52 -12.53 2.36
CA ILE A 164 -2.90 -12.80 1.06
C ILE A 164 -2.61 -11.49 0.32
N ILE A 165 -3.52 -10.54 0.38
CA ILE A 165 -3.31 -9.22 -0.22
C ILE A 165 -2.12 -8.52 0.42
N ILE A 166 -1.99 -8.63 1.75
CA ILE A 166 -0.83 -8.10 2.47
C ILE A 166 0.46 -8.79 2.00
N ALA A 167 0.43 -10.12 1.83
CA ALA A 167 1.58 -10.85 1.33
C ALA A 167 2.01 -10.37 -0.05
N ILE A 168 1.04 -10.13 -0.94
CA ILE A 168 1.31 -9.60 -2.28
C ILE A 168 1.96 -8.21 -2.18
N ALA A 169 1.41 -7.34 -1.33
CA ALA A 169 1.95 -6.00 -1.14
C ALA A 169 3.37 -6.02 -0.58
N LEU A 170 3.66 -6.98 0.29
CA LEU A 170 4.98 -7.12 0.90
C LEU A 170 5.98 -7.86 0.02
N ALA A 171 5.50 -8.55 -1.03
CA ALA A 171 6.38 -9.37 -1.89
C ALA A 171 7.48 -8.54 -2.54
N CYS A 172 7.24 -7.26 -2.77
CA CYS A 172 8.24 -6.35 -3.37
C CYS A 172 9.17 -5.74 -2.33
N ASN A 173 8.99 -6.09 -1.06
CA ASN A 173 9.75 -5.53 0.05
C ASN A 173 9.70 -3.99 0.03
N PRO A 174 8.50 -3.39 0.07
CA PRO A 174 8.38 -1.94 -0.05
C PRO A 174 8.94 -1.22 1.17
N LYS A 175 9.42 -0.01 0.95
CA LYS A 175 9.90 0.85 2.04
C LYS A 175 8.73 1.46 2.81
N LEU A 176 7.61 1.71 2.13
CA LEU A 176 6.41 2.30 2.70
C LEU A 176 5.19 1.48 2.31
N LEU A 177 4.42 1.05 3.30
CA LEU A 177 3.17 0.34 3.08
C LEU A 177 2.02 1.20 3.60
N LEU A 178 1.09 1.54 2.71
CA LEU A 178 -0.10 2.31 3.03
C LEU A 178 -1.27 1.34 3.12
N ALA A 179 -1.99 1.34 4.24
CA ALA A 179 -3.14 0.47 4.42
C ALA A 179 -4.38 1.31 4.69
N ASP A 180 -5.43 1.13 3.87
CA ASP A 180 -6.69 1.83 4.02
C ASP A 180 -7.69 0.92 4.73
N GLU A 181 -7.87 1.15 6.02
CA GLU A 181 -8.80 0.43 6.90
C GLU A 181 -8.70 -1.11 6.78
N PRO A 182 -7.58 -1.71 7.20
CA PRO A 182 -7.59 -3.16 7.35
C PRO A 182 -8.59 -3.54 8.43
N THR A 183 -9.58 -4.35 8.06
CA THR A 183 -10.78 -4.57 8.87
C THR A 183 -10.61 -5.56 10.00
N THR A 184 -9.46 -6.12 10.20
CA THR A 184 -9.26 -7.08 11.29
C THR A 184 -7.91 -6.90 11.91
N ALA A 185 -7.84 -7.23 13.17
CA ALA A 185 -6.63 -7.26 13.95
C ALA A 185 -5.61 -8.18 13.29
N LEU A 186 -4.87 -7.65 12.36
CA LEU A 186 -3.71 -8.33 11.82
C LEU A 186 -2.54 -7.89 12.67
N ASP A 187 -2.01 -8.85 13.36
CA ASP A 187 -0.79 -8.65 14.11
C ASP A 187 0.33 -8.59 13.07
N VAL A 188 0.53 -7.40 12.50
CA VAL A 188 1.59 -7.19 11.50
C VAL A 188 2.90 -6.94 12.23
N THR A 189 3.17 -7.83 13.16
CA THR A 189 4.42 -7.80 13.92
C THR A 189 5.64 -8.20 13.12
N UNK A 190 5.36 -8.53 12.10
CA UNK A 190 6.46 -8.97 11.40
C UNK A 190 6.80 -8.24 10.17
N UNK A 191 6.15 -7.62 10.12
CA UNK A 191 6.42 -7.19 8.92
C UNK A 191 7.05 -5.96 8.93
N UNK A 192 8.03 -6.38 8.93
CA UNK A 192 8.36 -5.37 8.93
C UNK A 192 8.22 -4.17 8.39
N UNK A 193 8.53 -3.87 8.83
CA UNK A 193 8.31 -2.92 8.59
C UNK A 193 8.35 -2.04 7.57
N UNK A 194 7.75 -2.36 7.13
CA UNK A 194 7.52 -1.45 6.30
C UNK A 194 6.80 -0.45 7.00
N UNK A 195 7.03 0.25 7.26
CA UNK A 195 6.43 1.09 7.71
C UNK A 195 5.21 1.10 7.32
N UNK A 196 4.62 0.84 7.67
CA UNK A 196 3.56 0.80 7.38
C UNK A 196 2.99 1.81 7.75
N UNK A 197 2.64 2.47 7.35
CA UNK A 197 2.08 3.18 7.52
C UNK A 197 1.07 2.89 7.45
N UNK A 198 0.71 2.43 7.96
CA UNK A 198 -0.40 2.01 7.90
C UNK A 198 -1.20 2.91 8.36
N UNK A 199 -1.76 3.15 8.00
CA UNK A 199 -2.52 3.71 8.24
C UNK A 199 -3.34 3.05 8.73
N UNK A 200 -3.24 2.62 9.27
CA UNK A 200 -4.06 1.82 9.80
C UNK A 200 -4.87 2.50 10.60
N UNK A 201 -5.42 2.46 10.39
CA UNK A 201 -6.26 2.93 11.12
C UNK A 201 -6.72 1.99 12.00
N ASP A 202 -6.56 1.89 13.07
CA ASP A 202 -7.02 1.08 14.16
C ASP A 202 -8.24 1.70 14.85
#